data_d3104fe0894ccebf7f774acc8a3876af
#
_entry.id   d3104fe0894ccebf7f774acc8a3876af
#
_cell.length_a   1.000
_cell.length_b   1.000
_cell.length_c   1.000
_cell.angle_alpha   90.00
_cell.angle_beta   90.00
_cell.angle_gamma   90.00
#
_symmetry.space_group_name_H-M   'P 1'
#
loop_
_entity.id
_entity.type
_entity.pdbx_description
1 polymer ?
#
loop_
_entity_poly.entity_id
_entity_poly.type
_entity_poly.pdbx_seq_one_letter_code
_entity_poly.pdbx_strand_id
1 'polypeptide(L)'
;MSTPSLTEAVRRELLAHDDVVEATHRFGGIEFRLGRRELGHLHGERLADLPFPRRVRDELVAAGRAVPHHVLPDSGWVSRRVQGPEDVDAVVELFRMSYERAAAAHGRAEARA
;
A
#
# COMPACT_ATOMS: atom_id res chain seq x y z
N MET A 1 19.96 17.11 -5.52
CA MET A 1 18.51 16.89 -5.40
C MET A 1 18.23 16.00 -4.21
N SER A 2 17.25 16.34 -3.41
CA SER A 2 16.88 15.52 -2.26
C SER A 2 16.01 14.34 -2.68
N THR A 3 16.18 13.21 -2.00
CA THR A 3 15.31 12.06 -2.15
C THR A 3 13.93 12.43 -1.62
N PRO A 4 12.83 12.13 -2.34
CA PRO A 4 11.49 12.40 -1.83
C PRO A 4 11.24 11.61 -0.55
N SER A 5 10.43 12.18 0.34
CA SER A 5 9.99 11.47 1.54
C SER A 5 9.10 10.28 1.14
N LEU A 6 8.87 9.37 2.08
CA LEU A 6 7.97 8.24 1.86
C LEU A 6 6.59 8.74 1.41
N THR A 7 6.02 9.68 2.16
CA THR A 7 4.69 10.21 1.86
C THR A 7 4.64 10.84 0.47
N GLU A 8 5.64 11.67 0.12
CA GLU A 8 5.70 12.30 -1.20
C GLU A 8 5.80 11.26 -2.32
N ALA A 9 6.63 10.24 -2.13
CA ALA A 9 6.83 9.21 -3.15
C ALA A 9 5.55 8.40 -3.38
N VAL A 10 4.86 8.02 -2.31
CA VAL A 10 3.60 7.28 -2.42
C VAL A 10 2.51 8.15 -3.04
N ARG A 11 2.41 9.41 -2.64
CA ARG A 11 1.47 10.36 -3.25
C ARG A 11 1.71 10.49 -4.75
N ARG A 12 2.97 10.66 -5.16
CA ARG A 12 3.32 10.79 -6.57
C ARG A 12 2.89 9.57 -7.38
N GLU A 13 3.08 8.39 -6.83
CA GLU A 13 2.69 7.14 -7.50
C GLU A 13 1.17 7.00 -7.58
N LEU A 14 0.48 7.18 -6.47
CA LEU A 14 -0.95 6.86 -6.37
C LEU A 14 -1.87 7.97 -6.85
N LEU A 15 -1.56 9.23 -6.53
CA LEU A 15 -2.44 10.34 -6.89
C LEU A 15 -2.28 10.76 -8.36
N ALA A 16 -1.37 10.14 -9.10
CA ALA A 16 -1.37 10.22 -10.55
C ALA A 16 -2.62 9.55 -11.17
N HIS A 17 -3.27 8.67 -10.42
CA HIS A 17 -4.53 8.03 -10.83
C HIS A 17 -5.70 8.84 -10.28
N ASP A 18 -6.58 9.31 -11.15
CA ASP A 18 -7.69 10.19 -10.79
C ASP A 18 -8.70 9.55 -9.81
N ASP A 19 -8.73 8.22 -9.79
CA ASP A 19 -9.67 7.47 -8.95
C ASP A 19 -9.16 7.14 -7.55
N VAL A 20 -7.92 7.54 -7.22
CA VAL A 20 -7.36 7.32 -5.89
C VAL A 20 -7.59 8.55 -5.02
N VAL A 21 -8.01 8.32 -3.78
CA VAL A 21 -8.26 9.35 -2.78
C VAL A 21 -7.36 9.13 -1.58
N GLU A 22 -6.77 10.22 -1.10
CA GLU A 22 -6.02 10.24 0.16
C GLU A 22 -6.95 10.69 1.28
N ALA A 23 -6.88 10.03 2.44
CA ALA A 23 -7.68 10.39 3.60
C ALA A 23 -6.87 10.19 4.89
N THR A 24 -7.33 10.80 5.98
CA THR A 24 -6.74 10.56 7.29
C THR A 24 -7.17 9.19 7.78
N HIS A 25 -6.21 8.36 8.18
CA HIS A 25 -6.50 7.06 8.75
C HIS A 25 -7.03 7.24 10.19
N ARG A 26 -8.07 6.46 10.57
CA ARG A 26 -8.74 6.62 11.87
C ARG A 26 -7.83 6.42 13.08
N PHE A 27 -6.73 5.67 12.91
CA PHE A 27 -5.74 5.45 13.98
C PHE A 27 -4.51 6.34 13.82
N GLY A 28 -4.64 7.44 13.06
CA GLY A 28 -3.53 8.32 12.72
C GLY A 28 -2.86 7.92 11.41
N GLY A 29 -2.08 8.83 10.83
CA GLY A 29 -1.44 8.58 9.55
C GLY A 29 -2.34 8.88 8.37
N ILE A 30 -1.92 8.39 7.20
CA ILE A 30 -2.57 8.68 5.92
C ILE A 30 -2.94 7.36 5.25
N GLU A 31 -4.16 7.23 4.76
CA GLU A 31 -4.57 6.09 3.97
C GLU A 31 -4.89 6.50 2.54
N PHE A 32 -4.75 5.56 1.63
CA PHE A 32 -5.09 5.74 0.21
C PHE A 32 -6.18 4.74 -0.16
N ARG A 33 -7.18 5.20 -0.91
CA ARG A 33 -8.36 4.41 -1.23
C ARG A 33 -8.70 4.49 -2.71
N LEU A 34 -9.20 3.37 -3.23
CA LEU A 34 -9.85 3.30 -4.53
C LEU A 34 -11.32 2.95 -4.25
N GLY A 35 -12.20 3.95 -4.34
CA GLY A 35 -13.57 3.80 -3.89
C GLY A 35 -13.61 3.51 -2.39
N ARG A 36 -14.24 2.41 -2.00
CA ARG A 36 -14.32 1.98 -0.60
C ARG A 36 -13.16 1.09 -0.18
N ARG A 37 -12.34 0.67 -1.13
CA ARG A 37 -11.24 -0.26 -0.85
C ARG A 37 -10.01 0.52 -0.42
N GLU A 38 -9.48 0.16 0.74
CA GLU A 38 -8.22 0.72 1.18
C GLU A 38 -7.07 0.04 0.43
N LEU A 39 -6.14 0.85 -0.10
CA LEU A 39 -4.94 0.36 -0.78
C LEU A 39 -3.80 0.13 0.20
N GLY A 40 -3.82 0.83 1.31
CA GLY A 40 -2.81 0.80 2.34
C GLY A 40 -2.74 2.12 3.07
N HIS A 41 -1.94 2.16 4.14
CA HIS A 41 -1.76 3.40 4.90
C HIS A 41 -0.33 3.53 5.40
N LEU A 42 0.05 4.78 5.70
CA LEU A 42 1.36 5.13 6.20
C LEU A 42 1.25 5.59 7.65
N HIS A 43 2.14 5.09 8.50
CA HIS A 43 2.34 5.59 9.86
C HIS A 43 3.58 6.49 9.84
N GLY A 44 3.40 7.78 9.56
CA GLY A 44 4.51 8.70 9.38
C GLY A 44 5.38 8.30 8.20
N GLU A 45 6.69 8.47 8.36
CA GLU A 45 7.67 8.25 7.29
C GLU A 45 8.40 6.91 7.42
N ARG A 46 8.02 6.05 8.38
CA ARG A 46 8.83 4.88 8.72
C ARG A 46 8.12 3.54 8.61
N LEU A 47 6.82 3.54 8.39
CA LEU A 47 6.06 2.28 8.36
C LEU A 47 4.91 2.37 7.39
N ALA A 48 4.77 1.35 6.55
CA ALA A 48 3.64 1.19 5.65
C ALA A 48 2.94 -0.14 5.95
N ASP A 49 1.61 -0.13 5.95
CA ASP A 49 0.78 -1.31 6.09
C ASP A 49 -0.12 -1.42 4.85
N LEU A 50 -0.19 -2.61 4.25
CA LEU A 50 -0.94 -2.84 3.03
C LEU A 50 -1.70 -4.16 3.08
N PRO A 51 -2.94 -4.20 2.55
CA PRO A 51 -3.74 -5.42 2.49
C PRO A 51 -3.53 -6.16 1.18
N PHE A 52 -3.30 -7.47 1.27
CA PHE A 52 -3.20 -8.37 0.11
C PHE A 52 -3.97 -9.65 0.39
N PRO A 53 -4.31 -10.44 -0.63
CA PRO A 53 -4.74 -11.80 -0.39
C PRO A 53 -3.65 -12.61 0.32
N ARG A 54 -4.03 -13.57 1.15
CA ARG A 54 -3.05 -14.34 1.93
C ARG A 54 -1.95 -14.95 1.08
N ARG A 55 -2.28 -15.46 -0.10
CA ARG A 55 -1.29 -16.04 -1.01
C ARG A 55 -0.23 -15.00 -1.39
N VAL A 56 -0.65 -13.79 -1.72
CA VAL A 56 0.28 -12.70 -2.07
C VAL A 56 1.08 -12.30 -0.86
N ARG A 57 0.45 -12.20 0.31
CA ARG A 57 1.18 -11.95 1.57
C ARG A 57 2.29 -12.97 1.76
N ASP A 58 1.99 -14.25 1.61
CA ASP A 58 2.98 -15.32 1.80
C ASP A 58 4.15 -15.17 0.82
N GLU A 59 3.87 -14.84 -0.43
CA GLU A 59 4.90 -14.61 -1.44
C GLU A 59 5.80 -13.42 -1.06
N LEU A 60 5.18 -12.31 -0.61
CA LEU A 60 5.93 -11.11 -0.23
C LEU A 60 6.81 -11.36 0.99
N VAL A 61 6.29 -12.07 1.99
CA VAL A 61 7.06 -12.41 3.19
C VAL A 61 8.20 -13.35 2.85
N ALA A 62 7.94 -14.39 2.05
CA ALA A 62 8.97 -15.35 1.63
C ALA A 62 10.08 -14.68 0.83
N ALA A 63 9.75 -13.66 0.03
CA ALA A 63 10.72 -12.91 -0.76
C ALA A 63 11.47 -11.83 0.05
N GLY A 64 11.14 -11.65 1.32
CA GLY A 64 11.75 -10.62 2.16
C GLY A 64 11.30 -9.21 1.83
N ARG A 65 10.17 -9.05 1.10
CA ARG A 65 9.68 -7.73 0.68
C ARG A 65 8.79 -7.06 1.71
N ALA A 66 8.26 -7.82 2.66
CA ALA A 66 7.42 -7.33 3.73
C ALA A 66 7.44 -8.33 4.87
N VAL A 67 6.86 -7.95 6.01
CA VAL A 67 6.67 -8.84 7.15
C VAL A 67 5.18 -8.94 7.46
N PRO A 68 4.73 -10.00 8.18
CA PRO A 68 3.34 -10.09 8.61
C PRO A 68 2.96 -8.87 9.46
N HIS A 69 1.71 -8.43 9.37
CA HIS A 69 1.23 -7.29 10.15
C HIS A 69 1.35 -7.58 11.65
N HIS A 70 1.87 -6.60 12.39
CA HIS A 70 2.19 -6.78 13.82
C HIS A 70 0.96 -7.05 14.71
N VAL A 71 -0.23 -6.60 14.30
CA VAL A 71 -1.48 -6.82 15.03
C VAL A 71 -2.31 -7.94 14.40
N LEU A 72 -2.22 -8.11 13.09
CA LEU A 72 -3.02 -9.08 12.33
C LEU A 72 -2.11 -10.04 11.54
N PRO A 73 -1.25 -10.82 12.23
CA PRO A 73 -0.21 -11.60 11.53
C PRO A 73 -0.77 -12.72 10.64
N ASP A 74 -1.98 -13.20 10.92
CA ASP A 74 -2.61 -14.27 10.14
C ASP A 74 -3.54 -13.75 9.04
N SER A 75 -3.62 -12.43 8.88
CA SER A 75 -4.41 -11.82 7.81
C SER A 75 -3.58 -11.62 6.55
N GLY A 76 -4.19 -11.09 5.50
CA GLY A 76 -3.46 -10.69 4.30
C GLY A 76 -2.66 -9.39 4.45
N TRP A 77 -2.82 -8.68 5.57
CA TRP A 77 -2.07 -7.45 5.82
C TRP A 77 -0.59 -7.72 6.02
N VAL A 78 0.23 -6.84 5.44
CA VAL A 78 1.69 -6.87 5.59
C VAL A 78 2.17 -5.50 6.05
N SER A 79 3.36 -5.49 6.66
CA SER A 79 4.03 -4.25 7.07
C SER A 79 5.40 -4.17 6.41
N ARG A 80 5.83 -2.95 6.08
CA ARG A 80 7.17 -2.69 5.60
C ARG A 80 7.74 -1.48 6.33
N ARG A 81 8.85 -1.66 7.03
CA ARG A 81 9.56 -0.57 7.67
C ARG A 81 10.44 0.15 6.66
N VAL A 82 10.59 1.46 6.87
CA VAL A 82 11.38 2.32 5.99
C VAL A 82 12.54 2.88 6.80
N GLN A 83 13.76 2.48 6.44
CA GLN A 83 14.99 2.92 7.10
C GLN A 83 15.91 3.70 6.16
N GLY A 84 15.70 3.60 4.85
CA GLY A 84 16.52 4.27 3.85
C GLY A 84 15.81 4.41 2.52
N PRO A 85 16.46 5.05 1.53
CA PRO A 85 15.83 5.31 0.23
C PRO A 85 15.36 4.05 -0.52
N GLU A 86 16.09 2.94 -0.38
CA GLU A 86 15.72 1.67 -1.01
C GLU A 86 14.37 1.17 -0.49
N ASP A 87 14.08 1.42 0.79
CA ASP A 87 12.82 1.02 1.40
C ASP A 87 11.67 1.87 0.86
N VAL A 88 11.93 3.15 0.56
CA VAL A 88 10.91 4.01 -0.04
C VAL A 88 10.46 3.44 -1.39
N ASP A 89 11.41 3.07 -2.25
CA ASP A 89 11.10 2.46 -3.53
C ASP A 89 10.35 1.15 -3.37
N ALA A 90 10.75 0.34 -2.40
CA ALA A 90 10.08 -0.93 -2.10
C ALA A 90 8.64 -0.73 -1.67
N VAL A 91 8.36 0.29 -0.85
CA VAL A 91 6.99 0.61 -0.44
C VAL A 91 6.17 1.13 -1.62
N VAL A 92 6.73 1.98 -2.46
CA VAL A 92 6.04 2.48 -3.66
C VAL A 92 5.63 1.30 -4.54
N GLU A 93 6.51 0.31 -4.73
CA GLU A 93 6.19 -0.91 -5.48
C GLU A 93 5.02 -1.68 -4.87
N LEU A 94 4.99 -1.82 -3.54
CA LEU A 94 3.90 -2.50 -2.85
C LEU A 94 2.57 -1.75 -3.05
N PHE A 95 2.58 -0.43 -2.97
CA PHE A 95 1.38 0.37 -3.24
C PHE A 95 0.94 0.25 -4.70
N ARG A 96 1.88 0.20 -5.64
CA ARG A 96 1.55 -0.03 -7.05
C ARG A 96 0.85 -1.37 -7.24
N MET A 97 1.37 -2.43 -6.62
CA MET A 97 0.75 -3.75 -6.65
C MET A 97 -0.66 -3.73 -6.08
N SER A 98 -0.84 -3.07 -4.95
CA SER A 98 -2.15 -2.94 -4.30
C SER A 98 -3.14 -2.21 -5.21
N TYR A 99 -2.70 -1.09 -5.80
CA TYR A 99 -3.54 -0.34 -6.74
C TYR A 99 -3.93 -1.19 -7.96
N GLU A 100 -2.97 -1.86 -8.59
CA GLU A 100 -3.25 -2.67 -9.78
C GLU A 100 -4.26 -3.77 -9.50
N ARG A 101 -4.16 -4.41 -8.34
CA ARG A 101 -5.11 -5.44 -7.93
C ARG A 101 -6.50 -4.85 -7.69
N ALA A 102 -6.56 -3.70 -7.03
CA ALA A 102 -7.82 -3.02 -6.76
C ALA A 102 -8.49 -2.53 -8.05
N ALA A 103 -7.70 -1.96 -8.95
CA ALA A 103 -8.19 -1.47 -10.24
C ALA A 103 -8.72 -2.62 -11.11
N ALA A 104 -8.01 -3.75 -11.13
CA ALA A 104 -8.45 -4.93 -11.87
C ALA A 104 -9.77 -5.47 -11.31
N ALA A 105 -9.92 -5.54 -9.98
CA ALA A 105 -11.16 -5.99 -9.35
C ALA A 105 -12.32 -5.01 -9.63
N HIS A 106 -12.04 -3.70 -9.59
CA HIS A 106 -13.03 -2.67 -9.88
C HIS A 106 -13.50 -2.75 -11.33
N GLY A 107 -12.57 -2.91 -12.28
CA GLY A 107 -12.90 -3.08 -13.69
C GLY A 107 -13.77 -4.31 -13.95
N ARG A 108 -13.47 -5.42 -13.29
CA ARG A 108 -14.28 -6.64 -13.40
C ARG A 108 -15.70 -6.44 -12.86
N ALA A 109 -15.83 -5.73 -11.74
CA ALA A 109 -17.13 -5.42 -11.15
C ALA A 109 -17.97 -4.52 -12.10
N GLU A 110 -17.36 -3.51 -12.70
CA GLU A 110 -18.01 -2.65 -13.68
C GLU A 110 -18.44 -3.42 -14.92
N ALA A 111 -17.61 -4.33 -15.41
CA ALA A 111 -17.92 -5.13 -16.59
C ALA A 111 -19.11 -6.07 -16.36
N ARG A 112 -19.41 -6.42 -15.12
CA ARG A 112 -20.55 -7.28 -14.76
C ARG A 112 -21.84 -6.51 -14.53
N ALA A 113 -21.73 -5.21 -14.34
CA ALA A 113 -22.87 -4.36 -14.00
C ALA A 113 -23.83 -4.17 -15.18
#